data_3aae4bf7f622be6cce879f93ee827689
#
_entry.id   3aae4bf7f622be6cce879f93ee827689
#
_cell.length_a   1.000
_cell.length_b   1.000
_cell.length_c   1.000
_cell.angle_alpha   90.00
_cell.angle_beta   90.00
_cell.angle_gamma   90.00
#
_symmetry.space_group_name_H-M   'P 1'
#
loop_
_entity.id
_entity.type
_entity.pdbx_description
1 polymer ?
#
loop_
_entity_poly.entity_id
_entity_poly.type
_entity_poly.pdbx_seq_one_letter_code
_entity_poly.pdbx_strand_id
1 'polypeptide(L)' 'MSEKKLRLTLVKSPIGYTKRQKGTVKALGLNKLHSTAVHNDTPPVRGMIDKVSHLVQVEEIEA' A
#
# COMPACT_ATOMS: atom_id res chain seq x y z
N MET A 1 -3.25 12.35 -21.23
CA MET A 1 -4.01 12.27 -19.98
C MET A 1 -3.10 11.86 -18.86
N SER A 2 -3.14 12.60 -17.77
CA SER A 2 -2.36 12.22 -16.59
C SER A 2 -2.98 11.00 -15.93
N GLU A 3 -2.18 10.01 -15.62
CA GLU A 3 -2.63 8.86 -14.87
C GLU A 3 -2.40 9.12 -13.39
N LYS A 4 -3.42 8.89 -12.59
CA LYS A 4 -3.27 8.99 -11.15
C LYS A 4 -2.63 7.72 -10.64
N LYS A 5 -1.62 7.89 -9.80
CA LYS A 5 -0.96 6.79 -9.13
C LYS A 5 -0.98 7.01 -7.64
N LEU A 6 -0.85 5.94 -6.91
CA LEU A 6 -0.83 5.96 -5.46
C LEU A 6 0.54 5.50 -4.99
N ARG A 7 1.17 6.34 -4.18
CA ARG A 7 2.42 5.96 -3.53
C ARG A 7 2.10 5.52 -2.11
N LEU A 8 2.51 4.32 -1.80
CA LEU A 8 2.25 3.71 -0.52
C LEU A 8 3.55 3.60 0.26
N THR A 9 3.51 4.00 1.52
CA THR A 9 4.65 3.88 2.42
C THR A 9 4.21 3.09 3.64
N LEU A 10 4.95 2.03 3.96
CA LEU A 10 4.67 1.24 5.15
C LEU A 10 5.19 2.01 6.36
N VAL A 11 4.27 2.50 7.20
CA VAL A 11 4.63 3.34 8.35
C VAL A 11 4.58 2.61 9.67
N LYS A 12 4.02 1.40 9.69
CA LYS A 12 3.98 0.57 10.91
C LYS A 12 4.62 -0.77 10.64
N SER A 13 5.31 -1.28 11.67
CA SER A 13 5.97 -2.58 11.58
C SER A 13 4.95 -3.69 11.29
N PRO A 14 5.30 -4.66 10.42
CA PRO A 14 4.42 -5.80 10.13
C PRO A 14 4.34 -6.79 11.29
N ILE A 15 5.06 -6.59 12.36
CA ILE A 15 5.01 -7.46 13.53
C ILE A 15 3.65 -7.31 14.20
N GLY A 16 2.97 -8.43 14.43
CA GLY A 16 1.64 -8.43 15.04
C GLY A 16 0.50 -8.36 14.04
N TYR A 17 0.77 -8.27 12.77
CA TYR A 17 -0.28 -8.30 11.75
C TYR A 17 -0.78 -9.72 11.56
N THR A 18 -2.05 -9.83 11.14
CA THR A 18 -2.57 -11.13 10.71
C THR A 18 -1.85 -11.57 9.44
N LYS A 19 -1.92 -12.87 9.15
CA LYS A 19 -1.33 -13.40 7.91
C LYS A 19 -1.96 -12.74 6.69
N ARG A 20 -3.25 -12.45 6.76
CA ARG A 20 -3.97 -11.78 5.66
C ARG A 20 -3.41 -10.38 5.42
N GLN A 21 -3.19 -9.63 6.49
CA GLN A 21 -2.62 -8.27 6.37
C GLN A 21 -1.19 -8.32 5.84
N LYS A 22 -0.38 -9.26 6.33
CA LYS A 22 0.99 -9.46 5.82
C LYS A 22 0.98 -9.78 4.33
N GLY A 23 0.09 -10.66 3.91
CA GLY A 23 -0.05 -11.03 2.51
C GLY A 23 -0.44 -9.83 1.64
N THR A 24 -1.36 -8.99 2.13
CA THR A 24 -1.80 -7.80 1.40
C THR A 24 -0.66 -6.80 1.27
N VAL A 25 0.05 -6.54 2.36
CA VAL A 25 1.19 -5.61 2.35
C VAL A 25 2.28 -6.11 1.41
N LYS A 26 2.56 -7.41 1.42
CA LYS A 26 3.55 -8.00 0.54
C LYS A 26 3.11 -7.93 -0.92
N ALA A 27 1.83 -8.14 -1.20
CA ALA A 27 1.28 -8.03 -2.54
C ALA A 27 1.40 -6.60 -3.07
N LEU A 28 1.36 -5.62 -2.19
CA LEU A 28 1.57 -4.22 -2.55
C LEU A 28 3.06 -3.87 -2.74
N GLY A 29 3.96 -4.80 -2.47
CA GLY A 29 5.39 -4.58 -2.62
C GLY A 29 6.06 -3.95 -1.41
N LEU A 30 5.40 -3.93 -0.26
CA LEU A 30 5.91 -3.32 0.95
C LEU A 30 6.44 -4.40 1.88
N ASN A 31 7.74 -4.65 1.84
CA ASN A 31 8.35 -5.75 2.58
C ASN A 31 8.95 -5.32 3.92
N LYS A 32 9.31 -4.05 4.06
CA LYS A 32 9.97 -3.54 5.26
C LYS A 32 9.32 -2.25 5.70
N LEU A 33 9.54 -1.90 6.95
CA LEU A 33 9.12 -0.60 7.47
C LEU A 33 9.77 0.51 6.62
N HIS A 34 8.97 1.51 6.29
CA HIS A 34 9.35 2.62 5.41
C HIS A 34 9.59 2.25 3.95
N SER A 35 9.24 1.03 3.55
CA SER A 35 9.22 0.68 2.13
C SER A 35 8.18 1.50 1.39
N THR A 36 8.49 1.87 0.17
CA THR A 36 7.55 2.60 -0.70
C THR A 36 7.27 1.80 -1.96
N ALA A 37 6.08 1.95 -2.47
CA ALA A 37 5.69 1.35 -3.74
C ALA A 37 4.68 2.24 -4.42
N VAL A 38 4.72 2.27 -5.74
CA VAL A 38 3.80 3.07 -6.56
C VAL A 38 2.90 2.10 -7.32
N HIS A 39 1.61 2.33 -7.24
CA HIS A 39 0.61 1.53 -7.93
C HIS A 39 -0.36 2.41 -8.69
N ASN A 40 -0.95 1.87 -9.73
CA ASN A 40 -2.01 2.55 -10.45
C ASN A 40 -3.25 2.65 -9.55
N ASP A 41 -3.99 3.75 -9.70
CA ASP A 41 -5.23 3.95 -8.97
C ASP A 41 -6.34 3.15 -9.64
N THR A 42 -6.47 1.89 -9.26
CA THR A 42 -7.48 0.97 -9.79
C THR A 42 -8.31 0.41 -8.63
N PRO A 43 -9.56 -0.02 -8.90
CA PRO A 43 -10.42 -0.58 -7.85
C PRO A 43 -9.78 -1.75 -7.07
N PRO A 44 -9.11 -2.74 -7.72
CA PRO A 44 -8.46 -3.80 -6.96
C PRO A 44 -7.37 -3.29 -6.01
N VAL A 45 -6.57 -2.32 -6.45
CA VAL A 45 -5.52 -1.73 -5.64
C VAL A 45 -6.14 -0.96 -4.47
N ARG A 46 -7.17 -0.18 -4.74
CA ARG A 46 -7.89 0.56 -3.70
C ARG A 46 -8.45 -0.38 -2.63
N GLY A 47 -8.99 -1.51 -3.04
CA GLY A 47 -9.51 -2.51 -2.13
C GLY A 47 -8.43 -3.09 -1.22
N MET A 48 -7.26 -3.37 -1.76
CA MET A 48 -6.13 -3.86 -0.96
C MET A 48 -5.63 -2.80 0.02
N ILE A 49 -5.53 -1.57 -0.43
CA ILE A 49 -5.09 -0.45 0.39
C ILE A 49 -6.04 -0.25 1.57
N ASP A 50 -7.34 -0.34 1.31
CA ASP A 50 -8.35 -0.13 2.33
C ASP A 50 -8.22 -1.12 3.49
N LYS A 51 -7.81 -2.35 3.19
CA LYS A 51 -7.61 -3.38 4.20
C LYS A 51 -6.43 -3.09 5.12
N VAL A 52 -5.45 -2.34 4.66
CA VAL A 52 -4.23 -2.05 5.42
C VAL A 52 -3.98 -0.54 5.55
N SER A 53 -5.00 0.27 5.34
CA SER A 53 -4.86 1.73 5.36
C SER A 53 -4.34 2.26 6.69
N HIS A 54 -4.62 1.56 7.79
CA HIS A 54 -4.12 1.94 9.11
C HIS A 54 -2.63 1.61 9.31
N LEU A 55 -2.04 0.89 8.37
CA LEU A 55 -0.65 0.43 8.44
C LEU A 55 0.25 1.17 7.45
N VAL A 56 -0.34 1.79 6.45
CA VAL A 56 0.40 2.44 5.37
C VAL A 56 -0.09 3.87 5.21
N GLN A 57 0.80 4.70 4.68
CA GLN A 57 0.44 6.04 4.28
C GLN A 57 0.23 6.05 2.77
N VAL A 58 -0.88 6.62 2.34
CA VAL A 58 -1.24 6.70 0.92
C VAL A 58 -1.08 8.14 0.46
N GLU A 59 -0.40 8.31 -0.65
CA GLU A 59 -0.20 9.61 -1.26
C GLU A 59 -0.62 9.53 -2.73
N GLU A 60 -1.48 10.43 -3.15
CA GLU A 60 -1.86 10.51 -4.56
C GLU A 60 -0.80 11.30 -5.31
N ILE A 61 -0.32 10.73 -6.40
CA ILE A 61 0.65 11.39 -7.27
C ILE A 61 0.15 11.32 -8.71
N GLU A 62 0.52 12.31 -9.48
CA GLU A 62 0.26 12.31 -10.91
C GLU A 62 1.55 12.04 -11.65
N ALA A 63 1.46 11.15 -12.61
CA ALA A 63 2.61 10.83 -13.46
C ALA A 63 2.54 11.63 -14.76
#